data_0f9e7e95ebb3645df43f0da4cdddda0e
#
_entry.id   0f9e7e95ebb3645df43f0da4cdddda0e
#
_cell.length_a   1.000
_cell.length_b   1.000
_cell.length_c   1.000
_cell.angle_alpha   90.00
_cell.angle_beta   90.00
_cell.angle_gamma   90.00
#
_symmetry.space_group_name_H-M   'P 1'
#
loop_
_entity.id
_entity.type
_entity.pdbx_description
1 polymer ?
#
loop_
_entity_poly.entity_id
_entity_poly.type
_entity_poly.pdbx_seq_one_letter_code
_entity_poly.pdbx_strand_id
1 'polypeptide(L)'
;MFRYFERSSAIWGEFRIKSEQEEVMARKDRRRFLTGFVAASAATAIAPPLARGAEEEMAQNTRAPSALPPSAQVAAAETQTPREEVAPNRIGGVPGSDFMVDVIKTLGIKYCPANCASSYRGIHESLINYGGNKMPEFLTCMHEESAVAMGHGYFKVAGKPLMTLCHGTVGLQHAAMAIYNAWCDRVPMIVIGGNDLDAATRPPSVPTFHAAQDINALVRDFTKWDDTPVSLQHFAQSMVRAYKIAMTPPYGPVMIALDAGLQQEPVKGHGSEKLYIPRHVPTAPPAGDSGAVKEAAKLLAEAQNPVIVADRMARTPNGIKLLVQLAEALQARVIDQGSRTNFPRTHYLSAPPSAVSGADVILGLELADFWNVVNSWTDN
;
A
#
# COMPACT_ATOMS: atom_id res chain seq x y z
N MET A 1 -33.41 -42.46 -7.75
CA MET A 1 -32.72 -41.20 -7.66
C MET A 1 -33.54 -40.18 -6.86
N PHE A 2 -34.08 -40.58 -5.70
CA PHE A 2 -34.93 -39.73 -4.84
C PHE A 2 -34.82 -40.20 -3.38
N ARG A 3 -33.63 -40.04 -2.76
CA ARG A 3 -33.40 -40.31 -1.32
C ARG A 3 -32.22 -39.51 -0.75
N TYR A 4 -31.87 -38.35 -1.28
CA TYR A 4 -30.72 -37.57 -0.77
C TYR A 4 -31.12 -36.13 -0.33
N PHE A 5 -32.36 -35.75 -0.34
CA PHE A 5 -32.78 -34.37 -0.04
C PHE A 5 -33.42 -34.17 1.39
N GLU A 6 -33.61 -35.21 2.16
CA GLU A 6 -34.25 -35.07 3.50
C GLU A 6 -33.28 -34.94 4.68
N ARG A 7 -31.96 -35.06 4.49
CA ARG A 7 -30.99 -34.88 5.58
C ARG A 7 -30.35 -33.51 5.69
N SER A 8 -30.57 -32.61 4.75
CA SER A 8 -29.95 -31.27 4.80
C SER A 8 -30.74 -30.23 5.58
N SER A 9 -32.07 -30.40 5.74
CA SER A 9 -32.89 -29.45 6.45
C SER A 9 -32.75 -29.50 7.98
N ALA A 10 -32.40 -30.65 8.55
CA ALA A 10 -32.22 -30.82 10.00
C ALA A 10 -30.91 -30.15 10.50
N ILE A 11 -29.83 -30.17 9.70
CA ILE A 11 -28.54 -29.59 10.08
C ILE A 11 -28.59 -28.07 10.09
N TRP A 12 -29.32 -27.45 9.17
CA TRP A 12 -29.51 -25.99 9.12
C TRP A 12 -30.42 -25.45 10.21
N GLY A 13 -31.38 -26.23 10.70
CA GLY A 13 -32.25 -25.89 11.83
C GLY A 13 -31.46 -25.79 13.15
N GLU A 14 -30.58 -26.72 13.43
CA GLU A 14 -29.77 -26.72 14.66
C GLU A 14 -28.71 -25.60 14.67
N PHE A 15 -28.11 -25.27 13.51
CA PHE A 15 -27.13 -24.15 13.38
C PHE A 15 -27.83 -22.80 13.62
N ARG A 16 -29.06 -22.62 13.14
CA ARG A 16 -29.82 -21.39 13.34
C ARG A 16 -30.22 -21.15 14.77
N ILE A 17 -30.65 -22.20 15.47
CA ILE A 17 -31.06 -22.15 16.89
C ILE A 17 -29.84 -21.89 17.79
N LYS A 18 -28.66 -22.45 17.48
CA LYS A 18 -27.41 -22.16 18.21
C LYS A 18 -26.95 -20.73 18.05
N SER A 19 -26.97 -20.18 16.82
CA SER A 19 -26.58 -18.79 16.58
C SER A 19 -27.51 -17.78 17.26
N GLU A 20 -28.82 -18.02 17.29
CA GLU A 20 -29.76 -17.15 17.97
C GLU A 20 -29.64 -17.23 19.52
N GLN A 21 -29.29 -18.39 20.07
CA GLN A 21 -29.01 -18.53 21.50
C GLN A 21 -27.71 -17.86 21.93
N GLU A 22 -26.68 -17.94 21.15
CA GLU A 22 -25.40 -17.24 21.39
C GLU A 22 -25.55 -15.72 21.28
N GLU A 23 -26.35 -15.23 20.33
CA GLU A 23 -26.61 -13.80 20.19
C GLU A 23 -27.46 -13.23 21.32
N VAL A 24 -28.41 -14.01 21.83
CA VAL A 24 -29.25 -13.65 23.02
C VAL A 24 -28.43 -13.67 24.30
N MET A 25 -27.46 -14.62 24.45
CA MET A 25 -26.57 -14.68 25.59
C MET A 25 -25.59 -13.49 25.57
N ALA A 26 -24.99 -13.16 24.43
CA ALA A 26 -24.10 -12.01 24.28
C ALA A 26 -24.80 -10.68 24.56
N ARG A 27 -26.09 -10.55 24.23
CA ARG A 27 -26.89 -9.36 24.56
C ARG A 27 -27.22 -9.25 26.05
N LYS A 28 -27.43 -10.37 26.75
CA LYS A 28 -27.65 -10.40 28.20
C LYS A 28 -26.41 -10.02 28.99
N ASP A 29 -25.24 -10.47 28.56
CA ASP A 29 -23.96 -10.15 29.20
C ASP A 29 -23.55 -8.68 28.99
N ARG A 30 -23.81 -8.11 27.82
CA ARG A 30 -23.63 -6.66 27.57
C ARG A 30 -24.55 -5.80 28.46
N ARG A 31 -25.80 -6.20 28.65
CA ARG A 31 -26.72 -5.45 29.55
C ARG A 31 -26.32 -5.56 31.01
N ARG A 32 -25.81 -6.71 31.47
CA ARG A 32 -25.31 -6.88 32.83
C ARG A 32 -24.03 -6.09 33.06
N PHE A 33 -23.12 -5.99 32.06
CA PHE A 33 -21.94 -5.17 32.12
C PHE A 33 -22.28 -3.67 32.21
N LEU A 34 -23.21 -3.19 31.41
CA LEU A 34 -23.64 -1.78 31.40
C LEU A 34 -24.44 -1.42 32.68
N THR A 35 -25.30 -2.31 33.20
CA THR A 35 -25.98 -2.05 34.47
C THR A 35 -25.05 -2.11 35.68
N GLY A 36 -24.02 -2.94 35.65
CA GLY A 36 -22.97 -2.95 36.68
C GLY A 36 -22.15 -1.64 36.71
N PHE A 37 -21.88 -1.05 35.54
CA PHE A 37 -21.16 0.22 35.45
C PHE A 37 -21.98 1.43 35.89
N VAL A 38 -23.30 1.43 35.60
CA VAL A 38 -24.19 2.49 36.05
C VAL A 38 -24.47 2.39 37.58
N ALA A 39 -24.50 1.17 38.13
CA ALA A 39 -24.65 0.98 39.59
C ALA A 39 -23.37 1.40 40.34
N ALA A 40 -22.19 1.21 39.77
CA ALA A 40 -20.91 1.66 40.38
C ALA A 40 -20.77 3.19 40.37
N SER A 41 -21.29 3.86 39.33
CA SER A 41 -21.25 5.34 39.24
C SER A 41 -22.35 6.04 40.06
N ALA A 42 -23.45 5.35 40.42
CA ALA A 42 -24.48 5.89 41.27
C ALA A 42 -24.18 5.71 42.78
N ALA A 43 -23.32 4.78 43.16
CA ALA A 43 -22.93 4.53 44.56
C ALA A 43 -21.96 5.56 45.13
N THR A 44 -21.36 6.42 44.29
CA THR A 44 -20.45 7.49 44.75
C THR A 44 -21.16 8.80 45.11
N ALA A 45 -22.48 8.91 44.98
CA ALA A 45 -23.20 10.16 45.22
C ALA A 45 -23.97 10.26 46.57
N ILE A 46 -23.99 9.22 47.39
CA ILE A 46 -24.66 9.26 48.70
C ILE A 46 -23.83 8.51 49.74
N ALA A 47 -22.86 9.19 50.35
CA ALA A 47 -22.23 8.73 51.56
C ALA A 47 -22.51 9.73 52.71
N PRO A 48 -22.97 9.28 53.87
CA PRO A 48 -23.17 10.14 55.03
C PRO A 48 -21.83 10.50 55.69
N PRO A 49 -21.73 11.59 56.48
CA PRO A 49 -20.50 12.22 56.91
C PRO A 49 -19.82 11.54 58.13
N LEU A 50 -19.72 10.22 58.19
CA LEU A 50 -19.16 9.49 59.33
C LEU A 50 -17.98 8.58 58.98
N ALA A 51 -17.25 8.82 57.88
CA ALA A 51 -16.13 7.98 57.48
C ALA A 51 -14.80 8.74 57.29
N ARG A 52 -14.50 9.74 58.13
CA ARG A 52 -13.17 10.40 58.10
C ARG A 52 -12.02 9.50 58.51
N GLY A 53 -12.25 8.41 59.24
CA GLY A 53 -11.22 7.46 59.62
C GLY A 53 -10.88 6.40 58.56
N ALA A 54 -11.83 6.10 57.65
CA ALA A 54 -11.63 5.08 56.61
C ALA A 54 -10.91 5.63 55.35
N GLU A 55 -10.99 6.95 55.12
CA GLU A 55 -10.29 7.59 53.99
C GLU A 55 -8.77 7.69 54.21
N GLU A 56 -8.31 7.85 55.47
CA GLU A 56 -6.88 7.84 55.78
C GLU A 56 -6.27 6.44 55.68
N GLU A 57 -6.99 5.38 55.96
CA GLU A 57 -6.54 4.00 55.86
C GLU A 57 -6.57 3.49 54.39
N MET A 58 -7.50 3.97 53.57
CA MET A 58 -7.51 3.69 52.13
C MET A 58 -6.43 4.47 51.36
N ALA A 59 -6.07 5.68 51.80
CA ALA A 59 -5.01 6.46 51.18
C ALA A 59 -3.60 5.86 51.41
N GLN A 60 -3.43 5.06 52.47
CA GLN A 60 -2.15 4.38 52.73
C GLN A 60 -1.95 3.06 51.97
N ASN A 61 -2.96 2.53 51.33
CA ASN A 61 -2.91 1.26 50.61
C ASN A 61 -3.03 1.39 49.08
N THR A 62 -2.93 2.59 48.54
CA THR A 62 -2.74 2.78 47.11
C THR A 62 -1.32 2.33 46.76
N ARG A 63 -1.24 1.14 46.15
CA ARG A 63 0.00 0.67 45.54
C ARG A 63 0.52 1.79 44.63
N ALA A 64 1.77 2.21 44.88
CA ALA A 64 2.43 3.15 43.98
C ALA A 64 2.23 2.67 42.53
N PRO A 65 1.94 3.57 41.58
CA PRO A 65 1.79 3.18 40.21
C PRO A 65 3.01 2.37 39.79
N SER A 66 2.78 1.28 39.07
CA SER A 66 3.83 0.35 38.64
C SER A 66 4.88 0.99 37.72
N ALA A 67 4.57 2.18 37.19
CA ALA A 67 5.49 3.03 36.46
C ALA A 67 5.26 4.49 36.86
N LEU A 68 6.35 5.18 37.22
CA LEU A 68 6.29 6.63 37.37
C LEU A 68 6.22 7.28 36.00
N PRO A 69 5.50 8.40 35.85
CA PRO A 69 5.57 9.17 34.61
C PRO A 69 7.03 9.57 34.34
N PRO A 70 7.45 9.68 33.10
CA PRO A 70 8.82 10.07 32.76
C PRO A 70 9.14 11.43 33.41
N SER A 71 10.36 11.54 33.91
CA SER A 71 10.83 12.81 34.47
C SER A 71 10.80 13.90 33.38
N ALA A 72 10.73 15.18 33.80
CA ALA A 72 10.78 16.29 32.84
C ALA A 72 12.04 16.26 31.96
N GLN A 73 13.15 15.71 32.46
CA GLN A 73 14.39 15.51 31.70
C GLN A 73 14.23 14.45 30.62
N VAL A 74 13.57 13.31 30.94
CA VAL A 74 13.31 12.24 29.97
C VAL A 74 12.33 12.72 28.91
N ALA A 75 11.24 13.38 29.30
CA ALA A 75 10.27 13.95 28.37
C ALA A 75 10.91 15.02 27.46
N ALA A 76 11.81 15.85 27.99
CA ALA A 76 12.55 16.82 27.19
C ALA A 76 13.56 16.15 26.24
N ALA A 77 14.19 15.06 26.66
CA ALA A 77 15.09 14.28 25.79
C ALA A 77 14.34 13.60 24.63
N GLU A 78 13.13 13.10 24.89
CA GLU A 78 12.28 12.49 23.85
C GLU A 78 11.73 13.51 22.83
N THR A 79 11.58 14.77 23.24
CA THR A 79 11.12 15.84 22.34
C THR A 79 12.25 16.60 21.65
N GLN A 80 13.49 16.43 22.09
CA GLN A 80 14.65 16.99 21.40
C GLN A 80 15.00 16.10 20.21
N THR A 81 15.05 16.70 19.04
CA THR A 81 15.70 16.06 17.88
C THR A 81 17.09 15.62 18.33
N PRO A 82 17.46 14.33 18.23
CA PRO A 82 18.80 13.90 18.60
C PRO A 82 19.80 14.80 17.91
N ARG A 83 20.67 15.46 18.66
CA ARG A 83 21.84 16.09 18.07
C ARG A 83 22.68 14.96 17.52
N GLU A 84 22.63 14.82 16.24
CA GLU A 84 23.39 13.85 15.48
C GLU A 84 24.86 14.23 15.49
N GLU A 85 25.54 13.87 16.53
CA GLU A 85 26.99 13.62 16.49
C GLU A 85 27.24 12.12 16.48
N VAL A 86 26.57 11.39 15.62
CA VAL A 86 27.07 10.09 15.23
C VAL A 86 28.11 10.38 14.15
N ALA A 87 29.33 10.69 14.60
CA ALA A 87 30.49 10.47 13.74
C ALA A 87 30.34 9.03 13.24
N PRO A 88 30.25 8.80 11.92
CA PRO A 88 30.11 7.45 11.41
C PRO A 88 31.33 6.66 11.87
N ASN A 89 31.17 5.87 12.93
CA ASN A 89 32.12 4.81 13.23
C ASN A 89 32.00 3.80 12.09
N ARG A 90 32.56 4.17 10.94
CA ARG A 90 32.66 3.32 9.76
C ARG A 90 33.72 2.26 10.01
N ILE A 91 33.37 1.31 10.90
CA ILE A 91 34.18 0.12 11.09
C ILE A 91 34.04 -0.69 9.80
N GLY A 92 35.06 -0.63 8.94
CA GLY A 92 35.13 -1.49 7.76
C GLY A 92 34.80 -0.86 6.40
N GLY A 93 34.64 0.48 6.29
CA GLY A 93 34.47 1.14 4.99
C GLY A 93 33.06 1.69 4.69
N VAL A 94 32.80 2.07 3.45
CA VAL A 94 31.50 2.59 3.00
C VAL A 94 30.56 1.42 2.79
N PRO A 95 29.38 1.36 3.47
CA PRO A 95 28.44 0.25 3.29
C PRO A 95 27.77 0.32 1.91
N GLY A 96 27.37 -0.84 1.39
CA GLY A 96 26.66 -0.94 0.11
C GLY A 96 25.39 -0.12 0.04
N SER A 97 24.71 0.05 1.17
CA SER A 97 23.50 0.85 1.28
C SER A 97 23.72 2.35 0.98
N ASP A 98 24.90 2.92 1.20
CA ASP A 98 25.20 4.30 0.79
C ASP A 98 25.13 4.42 -0.74
N PHE A 99 25.73 3.47 -1.46
CA PHE A 99 25.62 3.43 -2.92
C PHE A 99 24.17 3.19 -3.38
N MET A 100 23.41 2.37 -2.66
CA MET A 100 21.99 2.16 -2.96
C MET A 100 21.19 3.46 -2.84
N VAL A 101 21.48 4.29 -1.83
CA VAL A 101 20.86 5.62 -1.69
C VAL A 101 21.22 6.54 -2.84
N ASP A 102 22.45 6.52 -3.32
CA ASP A 102 22.84 7.31 -4.49
C ASP A 102 22.07 6.89 -5.74
N VAL A 103 21.87 5.59 -5.94
CA VAL A 103 21.00 5.07 -7.03
C VAL A 103 19.58 5.60 -6.91
N ILE A 104 18.98 5.51 -5.74
CA ILE A 104 17.60 5.95 -5.48
C ILE A 104 17.46 7.45 -5.74
N LYS A 105 18.42 8.26 -5.32
CA LYS A 105 18.42 9.72 -5.56
C LYS A 105 18.34 10.06 -7.05
N THR A 106 18.99 9.28 -7.92
CA THR A 106 18.95 9.54 -9.38
C THR A 106 17.56 9.38 -9.99
N LEU A 107 16.65 8.65 -9.32
CA LEU A 107 15.28 8.42 -9.78
C LEU A 107 14.33 9.55 -9.38
N GLY A 108 14.76 10.51 -8.56
CA GLY A 108 13.95 11.66 -8.15
C GLY A 108 12.75 11.30 -7.26
N ILE A 109 12.82 10.16 -6.57
CA ILE A 109 11.80 9.73 -5.60
C ILE A 109 11.88 10.64 -4.38
N LYS A 110 10.75 11.24 -3.99
CA LYS A 110 10.74 12.23 -2.90
C LYS A 110 10.56 11.63 -1.52
N TYR A 111 9.76 10.59 -1.39
CA TYR A 111 9.37 10.02 -0.11
C TYR A 111 9.50 8.51 -0.12
N CYS A 112 9.81 7.98 1.05
CA CYS A 112 9.90 6.54 1.32
C CYS A 112 9.11 6.23 2.60
N PRO A 113 7.78 6.09 2.53
CA PRO A 113 7.01 5.62 3.67
C PRO A 113 7.36 4.16 3.99
N ALA A 114 7.59 3.86 5.26
CA ALA A 114 7.96 2.54 5.69
C ALA A 114 7.64 2.30 7.19
N ASN A 115 7.38 1.06 7.56
CA ASN A 115 7.39 0.61 8.94
C ASN A 115 8.78 0.07 9.26
N CYS A 116 9.47 0.66 10.26
CA CYS A 116 10.87 0.34 10.57
C CYS A 116 11.10 -1.15 10.81
N ALA A 117 12.11 -1.73 10.17
CA ALA A 117 12.40 -3.16 10.28
C ALA A 117 13.88 -3.50 10.12
N SER A 118 14.29 -4.59 10.79
CA SER A 118 15.68 -5.04 10.80
C SER A 118 16.18 -5.56 9.46
N SER A 119 15.30 -6.09 8.60
CA SER A 119 15.69 -6.67 7.31
C SER A 119 16.16 -5.66 6.27
N TYR A 120 15.88 -4.38 6.49
CA TYR A 120 16.39 -3.29 5.65
C TYR A 120 17.09 -2.19 6.48
N ARG A 121 17.67 -2.56 7.62
CA ARG A 121 18.37 -1.61 8.51
C ARG A 121 19.50 -0.84 7.80
N GLY A 122 20.24 -1.49 6.90
CA GLY A 122 21.32 -0.84 6.17
C GLY A 122 20.83 0.33 5.33
N ILE A 123 19.84 0.11 4.49
CA ILE A 123 19.28 1.17 3.64
C ILE A 123 18.55 2.24 4.46
N HIS A 124 17.88 1.85 5.56
CA HIS A 124 17.26 2.80 6.48
C HIS A 124 18.30 3.75 7.09
N GLU A 125 19.36 3.20 7.67
CA GLU A 125 20.46 4.00 8.23
C GLU A 125 21.09 4.92 7.18
N SER A 126 21.33 4.41 5.98
CA SER A 126 21.93 5.22 4.92
C SER A 126 20.98 6.31 4.41
N LEU A 127 19.67 6.09 4.35
CA LEU A 127 18.70 7.14 4.02
C LEU A 127 18.75 8.30 5.01
N ILE A 128 18.86 7.99 6.31
CA ILE A 128 18.89 8.99 7.39
C ILE A 128 20.27 9.65 7.46
N ASN A 129 21.32 8.86 7.68
CA ASN A 129 22.64 9.37 8.06
C ASN A 129 23.47 9.82 6.85
N TYR A 130 23.55 9.01 5.81
CA TYR A 130 24.26 9.35 4.58
C TYR A 130 23.44 10.26 3.66
N GLY A 131 22.18 9.94 3.47
CA GLY A 131 21.24 10.67 2.62
C GLY A 131 20.75 11.99 3.22
N GLY A 132 20.94 12.18 4.54
CA GLY A 132 20.46 13.33 5.29
C GLY A 132 18.93 13.40 5.34
N ASN A 133 18.27 12.28 5.23
CA ASN A 133 16.80 12.14 5.14
C ASN A 133 16.17 13.06 4.08
N LYS A 134 16.81 13.12 2.91
CA LYS A 134 16.37 13.98 1.80
C LYS A 134 16.45 13.22 0.48
N MET A 135 15.33 13.15 -0.22
CA MET A 135 15.22 12.57 -1.56
C MET A 135 15.80 11.13 -1.70
N PRO A 136 15.13 10.15 -1.14
CA PRO A 136 13.82 10.23 -0.50
C PRO A 136 13.89 10.60 0.98
N GLU A 137 12.89 11.31 1.46
CA GLU A 137 12.63 11.47 2.88
C GLU A 137 11.95 10.20 3.40
N PHE A 138 12.55 9.59 4.42
CA PHE A 138 11.99 8.43 5.10
C PHE A 138 10.85 8.87 6.02
N LEU A 139 9.67 8.33 5.79
CA LEU A 139 8.47 8.62 6.57
C LEU A 139 8.09 7.39 7.39
N THR A 140 8.25 7.47 8.70
CA THR A 140 7.87 6.37 9.60
C THR A 140 6.37 6.16 9.61
N CYS A 141 5.95 4.96 9.24
CA CYS A 141 4.57 4.49 9.31
C CYS A 141 4.44 3.39 10.37
N MET A 142 3.26 3.27 10.96
CA MET A 142 3.00 2.24 11.96
C MET A 142 2.68 0.86 11.35
N HIS A 143 2.43 0.80 10.03
CA HIS A 143 2.03 -0.43 9.35
C HIS A 143 2.39 -0.36 7.87
N GLU A 144 2.84 -1.47 7.28
CA GLU A 144 3.28 -1.53 5.89
C GLU A 144 2.14 -1.26 4.91
N GLU A 145 0.93 -1.73 5.23
CA GLU A 145 -0.25 -1.44 4.40
C GLU A 145 -0.49 0.07 4.29
N SER A 146 -0.38 0.80 5.41
CA SER A 146 -0.53 2.26 5.42
C SER A 146 0.57 2.95 4.60
N ALA A 147 1.82 2.44 4.68
CA ALA A 147 2.94 2.95 3.91
C ALA A 147 2.71 2.80 2.40
N VAL A 148 2.28 1.63 1.96
CA VAL A 148 1.96 1.35 0.54
C VAL A 148 0.75 2.16 0.09
N ALA A 149 -0.32 2.24 0.91
CA ALA A 149 -1.51 3.04 0.60
C ALA A 149 -1.19 4.54 0.47
N MET A 150 -0.23 5.05 1.25
CA MET A 150 0.27 6.42 1.10
C MET A 150 0.92 6.62 -0.29
N GLY A 151 1.74 5.67 -0.74
CA GLY A 151 2.33 5.68 -2.09
C GLY A 151 1.27 5.66 -3.19
N HIS A 152 0.24 4.85 -3.02
CA HIS A 152 -0.92 4.77 -3.92
C HIS A 152 -1.62 6.14 -4.05
N GLY A 153 -2.01 6.74 -2.92
CA GLY A 153 -2.66 8.05 -2.91
C GLY A 153 -1.78 9.17 -3.47
N TYR A 154 -0.49 9.17 -3.12
CA TYR A 154 0.47 10.17 -3.59
C TYR A 154 0.57 10.18 -5.13
N PHE A 155 0.68 9.00 -5.77
CA PHE A 155 0.73 8.94 -7.23
C PHE A 155 -0.54 9.53 -7.88
N LYS A 156 -1.71 9.23 -7.33
CA LYS A 156 -2.98 9.75 -7.89
C LYS A 156 -3.05 11.26 -7.90
N VAL A 157 -2.36 11.93 -6.97
CA VAL A 157 -2.34 13.39 -6.84
C VAL A 157 -1.12 14.01 -7.53
N ALA A 158 0.07 13.47 -7.26
CA ALA A 158 1.33 14.06 -7.72
C ALA A 158 1.82 13.54 -9.08
N GLY A 159 1.27 12.42 -9.57
CA GLY A 159 1.70 11.77 -10.82
C GLY A 159 3.12 11.20 -10.77
N LYS A 160 3.69 11.02 -9.57
CA LYS A 160 5.05 10.53 -9.34
C LYS A 160 5.01 9.30 -8.43
N PRO A 161 5.81 8.26 -8.71
CA PRO A 161 5.83 7.07 -7.87
C PRO A 161 6.56 7.36 -6.56
N LEU A 162 6.20 6.62 -5.52
CA LEU A 162 6.99 6.48 -4.31
C LEU A 162 7.70 5.13 -4.28
N MET A 163 8.71 5.05 -3.43
CA MET A 163 9.33 3.81 -3.00
C MET A 163 8.86 3.53 -1.58
N THR A 164 8.57 2.27 -1.25
CA THR A 164 8.26 1.85 0.11
C THR A 164 9.15 0.69 0.52
N LEU A 165 9.52 0.65 1.80
CA LEU A 165 10.27 -0.47 2.38
C LEU A 165 9.32 -1.29 3.24
N CYS A 166 9.34 -2.60 3.04
CA CYS A 166 8.56 -3.56 3.82
C CYS A 166 9.51 -4.54 4.53
N HIS A 167 9.20 -4.89 5.76
CA HIS A 167 9.89 -5.99 6.41
C HIS A 167 9.69 -7.25 5.58
N GLY A 168 10.66 -8.13 5.57
CA GLY A 168 10.69 -9.37 4.80
C GLY A 168 9.32 -10.06 4.67
N THR A 169 9.18 -11.27 5.12
CA THR A 169 7.93 -12.03 4.94
C THR A 169 6.71 -11.34 5.58
N VAL A 170 6.81 -10.93 6.85
CA VAL A 170 5.66 -10.38 7.59
C VAL A 170 5.18 -9.04 7.07
N GLY A 171 6.10 -8.13 6.72
CA GLY A 171 5.75 -6.80 6.20
C GLY A 171 5.12 -6.87 4.82
N LEU A 172 5.59 -7.78 3.95
CA LEU A 172 4.97 -8.01 2.65
C LEU A 172 3.58 -8.64 2.77
N GLN A 173 3.36 -9.54 3.72
CA GLN A 173 2.03 -10.08 4.00
C GLN A 173 1.08 -8.97 4.43
N HIS A 174 1.51 -8.05 5.31
CA HIS A 174 0.73 -6.89 5.73
C HIS A 174 0.48 -5.90 4.57
N ALA A 175 1.45 -5.70 3.69
CA ALA A 175 1.35 -4.79 2.56
C ALA A 175 0.56 -5.37 1.38
N ALA A 176 0.38 -6.69 1.31
CA ALA A 176 -0.10 -7.39 0.11
C ALA A 176 -1.42 -6.81 -0.42
N MET A 177 -2.39 -6.52 0.47
CA MET A 177 -3.67 -5.96 0.05
C MET A 177 -3.52 -4.55 -0.56
N ALA A 178 -2.68 -3.70 0.01
CA ALA A 178 -2.45 -2.36 -0.53
C ALA A 178 -1.67 -2.40 -1.86
N ILE A 179 -0.74 -3.36 -2.03
CA ILE A 179 -0.05 -3.60 -3.30
C ILE A 179 -1.05 -4.08 -4.36
N TYR A 180 -1.95 -4.99 -3.99
CA TYR A 180 -3.03 -5.46 -4.87
C TYR A 180 -3.96 -4.31 -5.28
N ASN A 181 -4.34 -3.43 -4.36
CA ASN A 181 -5.13 -2.23 -4.67
C ASN A 181 -4.40 -1.31 -5.67
N ALA A 182 -3.08 -1.12 -5.50
CA ALA A 182 -2.27 -0.35 -6.45
C ALA A 182 -2.18 -1.02 -7.83
N TRP A 183 -2.09 -2.35 -7.87
CA TRP A 183 -2.16 -3.14 -9.10
C TRP A 183 -3.50 -2.96 -9.82
N CYS A 184 -4.61 -3.15 -9.11
CA CYS A 184 -5.96 -2.98 -9.65
C CYS A 184 -6.18 -1.56 -10.19
N ASP A 185 -5.64 -0.54 -9.52
CA ASP A 185 -5.79 0.87 -9.91
C ASP A 185 -4.68 1.35 -10.86
N ARG A 186 -3.78 0.43 -11.28
CA ARG A 186 -2.64 0.72 -12.16
C ARG A 186 -1.80 1.88 -11.65
N VAL A 187 -1.44 1.83 -10.38
CA VAL A 187 -0.58 2.82 -9.75
C VAL A 187 0.85 2.30 -9.70
N PRO A 188 1.82 3.01 -10.30
CA PRO A 188 3.21 2.63 -10.23
C PRO A 188 3.80 2.92 -8.86
N MET A 189 4.52 1.96 -8.31
CA MET A 189 5.33 2.11 -7.11
C MET A 189 6.46 1.11 -7.10
N ILE A 190 7.50 1.38 -6.34
CA ILE A 190 8.60 0.46 -6.10
C ILE A 190 8.47 -0.06 -4.67
N VAL A 191 8.19 -1.33 -4.53
CA VAL A 191 8.16 -2.01 -3.23
C VAL A 191 9.51 -2.70 -3.04
N ILE A 192 10.19 -2.43 -1.94
CA ILE A 192 11.43 -3.12 -1.56
C ILE A 192 11.12 -3.95 -0.31
N GLY A 193 11.24 -5.25 -0.41
CA GLY A 193 11.18 -6.16 0.73
C GLY A 193 12.58 -6.50 1.22
N GLY A 194 12.91 -6.15 2.46
CA GLY A 194 14.17 -6.58 3.04
C GLY A 194 14.16 -8.07 3.35
N ASN A 195 15.27 -8.77 3.14
CA ASN A 195 15.38 -10.19 3.39
C ASN A 195 16.78 -10.58 3.88
N ASP A 196 16.90 -11.66 4.61
CA ASP A 196 18.17 -12.26 5.04
C ASP A 196 18.33 -13.59 4.27
N LEU A 197 18.80 -13.50 3.02
CA LEU A 197 18.90 -14.65 2.09
C LEU A 197 20.21 -15.42 2.22
N ASP A 198 21.34 -14.69 2.35
CA ASP A 198 22.65 -15.31 2.38
C ASP A 198 22.98 -15.91 3.75
N ALA A 199 22.84 -17.22 3.85
CA ALA A 199 23.15 -17.96 5.07
C ALA A 199 24.64 -17.90 5.46
N ALA A 200 25.55 -17.63 4.53
CA ALA A 200 26.98 -17.53 4.81
C ALA A 200 27.34 -16.22 5.53
N THR A 201 26.59 -15.15 5.25
CA THR A 201 26.83 -13.82 5.83
C THR A 201 25.85 -13.48 6.94
N ARG A 202 24.76 -14.22 7.07
CA ARG A 202 23.74 -13.98 8.09
C ARG A 202 24.30 -14.20 9.49
N PRO A 203 24.19 -13.20 10.41
CA PRO A 203 24.65 -13.36 11.77
C PRO A 203 23.98 -14.55 12.47
N PRO A 204 24.69 -15.28 13.33
CA PRO A 204 24.07 -16.27 14.20
C PRO A 204 22.93 -15.63 15.00
N SER A 205 21.88 -16.38 15.29
CA SER A 205 20.69 -15.91 16.02
C SER A 205 19.74 -14.96 15.27
N VAL A 206 20.00 -14.57 14.04
CA VAL A 206 18.97 -13.88 13.24
C VAL A 206 17.82 -14.83 12.99
N PRO A 207 16.58 -14.47 13.39
CA PRO A 207 15.43 -15.34 13.23
C PRO A 207 15.15 -15.63 11.76
N THR A 208 15.15 -16.89 11.37
CA THR A 208 14.85 -17.30 9.99
C THR A 208 13.38 -17.15 9.62
N PHE A 209 12.50 -16.99 10.61
CA PHE A 209 11.07 -16.81 10.39
C PHE A 209 10.71 -15.42 9.81
N HIS A 210 11.66 -14.48 9.77
CA HIS A 210 11.50 -13.19 9.09
C HIS A 210 11.94 -13.22 7.63
N ALA A 211 12.54 -14.31 7.19
CA ALA A 211 13.04 -14.47 5.83
C ALA A 211 12.36 -15.66 5.14
N ALA A 212 12.09 -15.53 3.86
CA ALA A 212 11.63 -16.62 3.01
C ALA A 212 12.55 -16.74 1.80
N GLN A 213 12.66 -17.94 1.25
CA GLN A 213 13.54 -18.20 0.11
C GLN A 213 13.19 -17.31 -1.10
N ASP A 214 11.91 -17.12 -1.35
CA ASP A 214 11.39 -16.24 -2.42
C ASP A 214 10.26 -15.38 -1.88
N ILE A 215 10.60 -14.21 -1.31
CA ILE A 215 9.60 -13.28 -0.79
C ILE A 215 8.83 -12.57 -1.92
N ASN A 216 9.41 -12.48 -3.13
CA ASN A 216 8.72 -11.90 -4.28
C ASN A 216 7.47 -12.70 -4.64
N ALA A 217 7.48 -14.01 -4.41
CA ALA A 217 6.33 -14.89 -4.67
C ALA A 217 5.06 -14.47 -3.91
N LEU A 218 5.20 -13.79 -2.75
CA LEU A 218 4.05 -13.31 -1.97
C LEU A 218 3.18 -12.29 -2.73
N VAL A 219 3.78 -11.56 -3.66
CA VAL A 219 3.12 -10.45 -4.38
C VAL A 219 3.29 -10.53 -5.90
N ARG A 220 3.91 -11.58 -6.41
CA ARG A 220 4.27 -11.73 -7.84
C ARG A 220 3.07 -11.64 -8.77
N ASP A 221 1.92 -12.19 -8.38
CA ASP A 221 0.73 -12.22 -9.21
C ASP A 221 0.10 -10.82 -9.43
N PHE A 222 0.46 -9.85 -8.58
CA PHE A 222 -0.04 -8.47 -8.66
C PHE A 222 1.08 -7.42 -8.64
N THR A 223 2.25 -7.79 -9.21
CA THR A 223 3.33 -6.87 -9.56
C THR A 223 3.69 -7.06 -11.03
N LYS A 224 4.12 -5.98 -11.70
CA LYS A 224 4.52 -6.04 -13.11
C LYS A 224 5.85 -6.77 -13.33
N TRP A 225 6.68 -6.76 -12.33
CA TRP A 225 8.02 -7.31 -12.39
C TRP A 225 8.60 -7.40 -10.98
N ASP A 226 9.42 -8.38 -10.76
CA ASP A 226 10.17 -8.54 -9.54
C ASP A 226 11.63 -8.93 -9.81
N ASP A 227 12.54 -8.65 -8.87
CA ASP A 227 13.94 -9.03 -8.93
C ASP A 227 14.55 -9.20 -7.54
N THR A 228 15.65 -9.96 -7.49
CA THR A 228 16.45 -10.16 -6.29
C THR A 228 17.92 -9.87 -6.62
N PRO A 229 18.37 -8.61 -6.49
CA PRO A 229 19.75 -8.23 -6.77
C PRO A 229 20.75 -8.98 -5.89
N VAL A 230 21.77 -9.55 -6.52
CA VAL A 230 22.84 -10.33 -5.86
C VAL A 230 24.17 -9.58 -5.77
N SER A 231 24.22 -8.35 -6.26
CA SER A 231 25.38 -7.45 -6.16
C SER A 231 24.94 -6.00 -6.17
N LEU A 232 25.81 -5.08 -5.74
CA LEU A 232 25.53 -3.64 -5.75
C LEU A 232 25.28 -3.13 -7.18
N GLN A 233 26.07 -3.61 -8.15
CA GLN A 233 25.87 -3.24 -9.55
C GLN A 233 24.53 -3.77 -10.09
N HIS A 234 24.16 -4.98 -9.72
CA HIS A 234 22.84 -5.56 -10.06
C HIS A 234 21.70 -4.73 -9.43
N PHE A 235 21.85 -4.30 -8.16
CA PHE A 235 20.88 -3.42 -7.53
C PHE A 235 20.69 -2.11 -8.33
N ALA A 236 21.75 -1.46 -8.74
CA ALA A 236 21.67 -0.23 -9.53
C ALA A 236 20.91 -0.44 -10.85
N GLN A 237 21.19 -1.55 -11.54
CA GLN A 237 20.50 -1.91 -12.78
C GLN A 237 19.03 -2.24 -12.53
N SER A 238 18.73 -3.00 -11.48
CA SER A 238 17.38 -3.41 -11.11
C SER A 238 16.52 -2.21 -10.70
N MET A 239 17.04 -1.29 -9.91
CA MET A 239 16.28 -0.10 -9.48
C MET A 239 15.89 0.80 -10.67
N VAL A 240 16.83 1.06 -11.59
CA VAL A 240 16.56 1.86 -12.78
C VAL A 240 15.55 1.14 -13.70
N ARG A 241 15.68 -0.18 -13.84
CA ARG A 241 14.75 -1.01 -14.60
C ARG A 241 13.37 -1.04 -13.95
N ALA A 242 13.29 -1.25 -12.65
CA ALA A 242 12.06 -1.25 -11.86
C ALA A 242 11.28 0.06 -12.05
N TYR A 243 11.96 1.19 -11.90
CA TYR A 243 11.36 2.50 -12.13
C TYR A 243 10.80 2.63 -13.56
N LYS A 244 11.58 2.24 -14.56
CA LYS A 244 11.17 2.27 -15.97
C LYS A 244 9.94 1.39 -16.21
N ILE A 245 9.92 0.16 -15.70
CA ILE A 245 8.81 -0.77 -15.86
C ILE A 245 7.56 -0.26 -15.16
N ALA A 246 7.67 0.22 -13.91
CA ALA A 246 6.56 0.78 -13.17
C ALA A 246 5.91 1.96 -13.91
N MET A 247 6.75 2.86 -14.46
CA MET A 247 6.35 4.09 -15.15
C MET A 247 6.08 3.93 -16.64
N THR A 248 6.11 2.72 -17.18
CA THR A 248 5.68 2.44 -18.56
C THR A 248 4.26 1.89 -18.55
N PRO A 249 3.31 2.49 -19.27
CA PRO A 249 1.93 1.97 -19.35
C PRO A 249 1.86 0.53 -19.93
N PRO A 250 0.92 -0.28 -19.46
CA PRO A 250 0.03 -0.07 -18.31
C PRO A 250 0.83 0.01 -17.02
N TYR A 251 0.60 1.07 -16.21
CA TYR A 251 1.32 1.26 -14.95
C TYR A 251 1.03 0.15 -13.94
N GLY A 252 1.89 -0.01 -12.96
CA GLY A 252 1.68 -0.95 -11.87
C GLY A 252 2.86 -1.04 -10.92
N PRO A 253 2.67 -1.64 -9.75
CA PRO A 253 3.73 -1.85 -8.78
C PRO A 253 4.80 -2.82 -9.30
N VAL A 254 6.01 -2.66 -8.81
CA VAL A 254 7.14 -3.57 -9.01
C VAL A 254 7.75 -3.92 -7.66
N MET A 255 8.41 -5.07 -7.56
CA MET A 255 8.98 -5.58 -6.32
C MET A 255 10.48 -5.84 -6.45
N ILE A 256 11.26 -5.48 -5.43
CA ILE A 256 12.67 -5.85 -5.29
C ILE A 256 12.87 -6.50 -3.92
N ALA A 257 13.31 -7.75 -3.91
CA ALA A 257 13.81 -8.38 -2.69
C ALA A 257 15.26 -7.96 -2.46
N LEU A 258 15.54 -7.38 -1.29
CA LEU A 258 16.85 -6.82 -1.00
C LEU A 258 17.50 -7.54 0.18
N ASP A 259 18.60 -8.24 -0.10
CA ASP A 259 19.35 -8.96 0.93
C ASP A 259 19.99 -7.98 1.94
N ALA A 260 19.85 -8.29 3.22
CA ALA A 260 20.41 -7.47 4.30
C ALA A 260 21.95 -7.50 4.31
N GLY A 261 22.57 -8.61 3.94
CA GLY A 261 24.02 -8.73 3.80
C GLY A 261 24.55 -7.80 2.73
N LEU A 262 23.91 -7.74 1.56
CA LEU A 262 24.28 -6.83 0.48
C LEU A 262 24.21 -5.35 0.89
N GLN A 263 23.25 -4.97 1.73
CA GLN A 263 23.13 -3.61 2.25
C GLN A 263 24.31 -3.23 3.14
N GLN A 264 24.81 -4.17 3.93
CA GLN A 264 25.86 -3.95 4.94
C GLN A 264 27.27 -4.22 4.43
N GLU A 265 27.41 -4.99 3.36
CA GLU A 265 28.71 -5.31 2.80
C GLU A 265 29.46 -4.02 2.41
N PRO A 266 30.73 -3.87 2.83
CA PRO A 266 31.52 -2.72 2.43
C PRO A 266 31.69 -2.66 0.90
N VAL A 267 31.51 -1.48 0.32
CA VAL A 267 31.84 -1.25 -1.08
C VAL A 267 33.33 -1.52 -1.26
N LYS A 268 33.66 -2.62 -1.92
CA LYS A 268 35.06 -2.98 -2.20
C LYS A 268 35.63 -1.99 -3.20
N GLY A 269 36.48 -1.11 -2.71
CA GLY A 269 37.17 -0.13 -3.55
C GLY A 269 38.24 -0.72 -4.46
N HIS A 270 38.23 -2.02 -4.72
CA HIS A 270 39.32 -2.73 -5.35
C HIS A 270 38.80 -3.80 -6.29
N GLY A 271 39.00 -3.56 -7.50
CA GLY A 271 38.74 -4.46 -8.57
C GLY A 271 38.52 -3.63 -9.83
N SER A 272 38.72 -4.24 -10.96
CA SER A 272 38.54 -3.66 -12.28
C SER A 272 37.10 -3.17 -12.55
N GLU A 273 36.16 -3.42 -11.67
CA GLU A 273 34.75 -3.03 -11.81
C GLU A 273 34.43 -1.81 -10.96
N LYS A 274 34.43 -0.66 -11.60
CA LYS A 274 33.91 0.58 -11.01
C LYS A 274 32.39 0.52 -11.01
N LEU A 275 31.78 0.59 -9.84
CA LEU A 275 30.32 0.73 -9.72
C LEU A 275 29.86 1.96 -10.51
N TYR A 276 28.80 1.80 -11.29
CA TYR A 276 28.16 2.89 -12.02
C TYR A 276 26.65 2.84 -11.86
N ILE A 277 26.01 4.00 -11.93
CA ILE A 277 24.57 4.13 -11.89
C ILE A 277 24.07 4.28 -13.33
N PRO A 278 23.24 3.34 -13.83
CA PRO A 278 22.69 3.45 -15.16
C PRO A 278 21.82 4.71 -15.27
N ARG A 279 21.93 5.41 -16.39
CA ARG A 279 21.08 6.58 -16.63
C ARG A 279 19.64 6.15 -16.88
N HIS A 280 18.70 6.71 -16.13
CA HIS A 280 17.30 6.58 -16.45
C HIS A 280 16.96 7.43 -17.69
N VAL A 281 16.43 6.77 -18.72
CA VAL A 281 15.92 7.45 -19.92
C VAL A 281 14.40 7.22 -19.94
N PRO A 282 13.59 8.27 -19.77
CA PRO A 282 12.15 8.16 -19.89
C PRO A 282 11.76 7.60 -21.26
N THR A 283 10.86 6.65 -21.29
CA THR A 283 10.28 6.14 -22.53
C THR A 283 9.03 6.94 -22.84
N ALA A 284 8.94 7.53 -24.02
CA ALA A 284 7.69 8.12 -24.47
C ALA A 284 6.65 7.00 -24.63
N PRO A 285 5.40 7.21 -24.21
CA PRO A 285 4.33 6.27 -24.49
C PRO A 285 4.22 6.06 -26.01
N PRO A 286 4.02 4.80 -26.48
CA PRO A 286 3.80 4.58 -27.89
C PRO A 286 2.56 5.35 -28.36
N ALA A 287 2.63 5.97 -29.52
CA ALA A 287 1.46 6.54 -30.17
C ALA A 287 0.51 5.40 -30.57
N GLY A 288 -0.80 5.63 -30.51
CA GLY A 288 -1.77 4.69 -31.05
C GLY A 288 -1.60 4.55 -32.56
N ASP A 289 -1.88 3.35 -33.09
CA ASP A 289 -1.92 3.15 -34.54
C ASP A 289 -2.94 4.09 -35.18
N SER A 290 -2.51 4.89 -36.13
CA SER A 290 -3.36 5.92 -36.74
C SER A 290 -4.51 5.35 -37.56
N GLY A 291 -4.34 4.14 -38.11
CA GLY A 291 -5.40 3.43 -38.84
C GLY A 291 -6.49 2.96 -37.91
N ALA A 292 -6.10 2.30 -36.79
CA ALA A 292 -7.04 1.85 -35.79
C ALA A 292 -7.80 3.02 -35.13
N VAL A 293 -7.12 4.15 -34.86
CA VAL A 293 -7.79 5.36 -34.33
C VAL A 293 -8.82 5.91 -35.31
N LYS A 294 -8.52 5.95 -36.62
CA LYS A 294 -9.47 6.40 -37.63
C LYS A 294 -10.66 5.47 -37.76
N GLU A 295 -10.45 4.16 -37.73
CA GLU A 295 -11.52 3.16 -37.77
C GLU A 295 -12.44 3.28 -36.54
N ALA A 296 -11.88 3.38 -35.34
CA ALA A 296 -12.65 3.60 -34.12
C ALA A 296 -13.45 4.91 -34.16
N ALA A 297 -12.84 6.00 -34.65
CA ALA A 297 -13.52 7.27 -34.81
C ALA A 297 -14.69 7.18 -35.82
N LYS A 298 -14.52 6.43 -36.91
CA LYS A 298 -15.57 6.19 -37.88
C LYS A 298 -16.74 5.42 -37.28
N LEU A 299 -16.47 4.30 -36.61
CA LEU A 299 -17.51 3.51 -35.94
C LEU A 299 -18.31 4.36 -34.91
N LEU A 300 -17.63 5.18 -34.15
CA LEU A 300 -18.27 6.06 -33.17
C LEU A 300 -19.10 7.18 -33.83
N ALA A 301 -18.63 7.74 -34.95
CA ALA A 301 -19.34 8.80 -35.65
C ALA A 301 -20.58 8.28 -36.41
N GLU A 302 -20.59 7.02 -36.83
CA GLU A 302 -21.71 6.36 -37.52
C GLU A 302 -22.74 5.77 -36.52
N ALA A 303 -22.38 5.64 -35.24
CA ALA A 303 -23.24 5.06 -34.23
C ALA A 303 -24.48 5.90 -33.94
N GLN A 304 -25.62 5.25 -33.71
CA GLN A 304 -26.88 5.89 -33.33
C GLN A 304 -26.98 6.11 -31.81
N ASN A 305 -26.35 5.23 -31.03
CA ASN A 305 -26.40 5.28 -29.59
C ASN A 305 -25.03 4.90 -28.96
N PRO A 306 -23.99 5.70 -29.22
CA PRO A 306 -22.65 5.42 -28.72
C PRO A 306 -22.60 5.59 -27.19
N VAL A 307 -21.89 4.69 -26.52
CA VAL A 307 -21.62 4.76 -25.09
C VAL A 307 -20.12 4.71 -24.84
N ILE A 308 -19.62 5.59 -23.98
CA ILE A 308 -18.24 5.58 -23.53
C ILE A 308 -18.21 5.05 -22.09
N VAL A 309 -17.42 4.02 -21.85
CA VAL A 309 -17.14 3.51 -20.49
C VAL A 309 -15.72 3.88 -20.13
N ALA A 310 -15.57 4.77 -19.14
CA ALA A 310 -14.29 5.29 -18.69
C ALA A 310 -13.91 4.76 -17.30
N ASP A 311 -12.73 4.18 -17.18
CA ASP A 311 -12.25 3.66 -15.91
C ASP A 311 -10.97 4.41 -15.46
N ARG A 312 -9.79 3.98 -15.83
CA ARG A 312 -8.52 4.54 -15.31
C ARG A 312 -7.87 5.59 -16.20
N MET A 313 -8.62 6.20 -17.11
CA MET A 313 -8.06 6.97 -18.23
C MET A 313 -7.76 8.44 -17.90
N ALA A 314 -8.57 9.12 -17.09
CA ALA A 314 -8.42 10.55 -16.82
C ALA A 314 -7.35 10.82 -15.75
N ARG A 315 -6.09 10.60 -16.11
CA ARG A 315 -4.93 10.74 -15.20
C ARG A 315 -4.49 12.19 -15.01
N THR A 316 -5.00 13.09 -15.84
CA THR A 316 -4.65 14.51 -15.82
C THR A 316 -5.90 15.37 -15.99
N PRO A 317 -5.90 16.63 -15.54
CA PRO A 317 -7.01 17.57 -15.79
C PRO A 317 -7.32 17.70 -17.30
N ASN A 318 -6.32 17.61 -18.15
CA ASN A 318 -6.52 17.64 -19.60
C ASN A 318 -7.25 16.39 -20.12
N GLY A 319 -6.99 15.23 -19.54
CA GLY A 319 -7.71 13.98 -19.88
C GLY A 319 -9.21 14.08 -19.62
N ILE A 320 -9.61 14.69 -18.51
CA ILE A 320 -11.03 14.94 -18.20
C ILE A 320 -11.65 15.88 -19.25
N LYS A 321 -10.97 16.97 -19.60
CA LYS A 321 -11.44 17.91 -20.62
C LYS A 321 -11.63 17.24 -21.99
N LEU A 322 -10.66 16.44 -22.41
CA LEU A 322 -10.72 15.71 -23.68
C LEU A 322 -11.86 14.71 -23.71
N LEU A 323 -12.12 14.03 -22.57
CA LEU A 323 -13.25 13.10 -22.49
C LEU A 323 -14.59 13.83 -22.59
N VAL A 324 -14.74 14.99 -21.96
CA VAL A 324 -15.95 15.82 -22.09
C VAL A 324 -16.14 16.25 -23.53
N GLN A 325 -15.09 16.77 -24.18
CA GLN A 325 -15.16 17.17 -25.58
C GLN A 325 -15.52 16.00 -26.52
N LEU A 326 -14.97 14.82 -26.29
CA LEU A 326 -15.30 13.63 -27.07
C LEU A 326 -16.76 13.23 -26.88
N ALA A 327 -17.22 13.20 -25.63
CA ALA A 327 -18.61 12.85 -25.31
C ALA A 327 -19.60 13.85 -25.95
N GLU A 328 -19.33 15.13 -25.87
CA GLU A 328 -20.16 16.18 -26.49
C GLU A 328 -20.17 16.12 -28.02
N ALA A 329 -19.00 15.89 -28.63
CA ALA A 329 -18.88 15.77 -30.10
C ALA A 329 -19.68 14.59 -30.66
N LEU A 330 -19.70 13.48 -29.92
CA LEU A 330 -20.42 12.25 -30.27
C LEU A 330 -21.86 12.21 -29.75
N GLN A 331 -22.24 13.13 -28.83
CA GLN A 331 -23.45 13.03 -28.01
C GLN A 331 -23.55 11.66 -27.31
N ALA A 332 -22.38 11.10 -26.92
CA ALA A 332 -22.24 9.80 -26.32
C ALA A 332 -22.45 9.86 -24.82
N ARG A 333 -23.26 8.95 -24.27
CA ARG A 333 -23.39 8.80 -22.83
C ARG A 333 -22.11 8.24 -22.24
N VAL A 334 -21.71 8.75 -21.07
CA VAL A 334 -20.50 8.34 -20.38
C VAL A 334 -20.80 7.67 -19.06
N ILE A 335 -20.32 6.44 -18.93
CA ILE A 335 -20.34 5.65 -17.71
C ILE A 335 -18.96 5.79 -17.05
N ASP A 336 -18.88 6.39 -15.87
CA ASP A 336 -17.67 6.46 -15.08
C ASP A 336 -17.64 5.29 -14.08
N GLN A 337 -16.64 4.40 -14.19
CA GLN A 337 -16.47 3.23 -13.32
C GLN A 337 -16.01 3.60 -11.91
N GLY A 338 -15.62 4.84 -11.66
CA GLY A 338 -15.39 5.37 -10.30
C GLY A 338 -14.04 5.03 -9.68
N SER A 339 -13.11 4.36 -10.37
CA SER A 339 -11.75 4.14 -9.87
C SER A 339 -10.98 5.45 -9.67
N ARG A 340 -11.34 6.46 -10.43
CA ARG A 340 -11.00 7.88 -10.29
C ARG A 340 -12.10 8.73 -10.92
N THR A 341 -12.10 10.03 -10.67
CA THR A 341 -13.05 10.93 -11.36
C THR A 341 -12.61 11.11 -12.81
N ASN A 342 -13.26 10.40 -13.73
CA ASN A 342 -12.99 10.48 -15.17
C ASN A 342 -13.91 11.50 -15.86
N PHE A 343 -15.14 11.60 -15.39
CA PHE A 343 -16.18 12.43 -16.01
C PHE A 343 -17.02 13.15 -14.96
N PRO A 344 -17.45 14.42 -15.20
CA PRO A 344 -18.28 15.13 -14.23
C PRO A 344 -19.66 14.44 -14.06
N ARG A 345 -19.98 14.01 -12.85
CA ARG A 345 -21.28 13.34 -12.57
C ARG A 345 -22.49 14.22 -12.79
N THR A 346 -22.30 15.53 -12.78
CA THR A 346 -23.36 16.53 -13.03
C THR A 346 -23.54 16.86 -14.50
N HIS A 347 -22.72 16.29 -15.39
CA HIS A 347 -22.81 16.52 -16.82
C HIS A 347 -24.04 15.79 -17.40
N TYR A 348 -24.74 16.40 -18.36
CA TYR A 348 -25.98 15.84 -18.91
C TYR A 348 -25.79 14.52 -19.66
N LEU A 349 -24.58 14.21 -20.14
CA LEU A 349 -24.20 12.94 -20.75
C LEU A 349 -23.72 11.89 -19.72
N SER A 350 -23.62 12.23 -18.43
CA SER A 350 -23.30 11.24 -17.40
C SER A 350 -24.43 10.22 -17.29
N ALA A 351 -24.10 8.94 -17.36
CA ALA A 351 -25.08 7.88 -17.45
C ALA A 351 -24.84 6.77 -16.39
N PRO A 352 -25.90 6.09 -15.96
CA PRO A 352 -25.76 4.89 -15.13
C PRO A 352 -25.22 3.74 -15.95
N PRO A 353 -24.63 2.71 -15.30
CA PRO A 353 -24.12 1.52 -15.99
C PRO A 353 -25.12 0.84 -16.93
N SER A 354 -26.42 0.86 -16.61
CA SER A 354 -27.47 0.30 -17.46
C SER A 354 -27.56 0.90 -18.89
N ALA A 355 -26.91 2.03 -19.14
CA ALA A 355 -26.87 2.63 -20.46
C ALA A 355 -26.17 1.77 -21.51
N VAL A 356 -25.36 0.78 -21.11
CA VAL A 356 -24.70 -0.19 -21.97
C VAL A 356 -25.73 -1.04 -22.77
N SER A 357 -26.86 -1.40 -22.14
CA SER A 357 -27.85 -2.31 -22.74
C SER A 357 -28.49 -1.79 -24.03
N GLY A 358 -28.48 -0.49 -24.28
CA GLY A 358 -29.03 0.12 -25.49
C GLY A 358 -27.96 0.63 -26.45
N ALA A 359 -26.67 0.36 -26.21
CA ALA A 359 -25.60 0.85 -27.04
C ALA A 359 -25.43 0.02 -28.33
N ASP A 360 -25.24 0.68 -29.46
CA ASP A 360 -24.80 0.04 -30.69
C ASP A 360 -23.29 0.03 -30.87
N VAL A 361 -22.59 0.98 -30.24
CA VAL A 361 -21.13 1.02 -30.15
C VAL A 361 -20.70 1.39 -28.73
N ILE A 362 -19.78 0.62 -28.17
CA ILE A 362 -19.20 0.87 -26.83
C ILE A 362 -17.71 1.16 -26.98
N LEU A 363 -17.28 2.35 -26.53
CA LEU A 363 -15.87 2.71 -26.39
C LEU A 363 -15.41 2.47 -24.96
N GLY A 364 -14.61 1.43 -24.74
CA GLY A 364 -13.97 1.18 -23.44
C GLY A 364 -12.62 1.88 -23.31
N LEU A 365 -12.46 2.73 -22.30
CA LEU A 365 -11.23 3.49 -22.03
C LEU A 365 -10.55 3.01 -20.76
N GLU A 366 -9.44 2.27 -20.91
CA GLU A 366 -8.65 1.68 -19.83
C GLU A 366 -9.46 0.87 -18.81
N LEU A 367 -10.40 0.07 -19.26
CA LEU A 367 -11.22 -0.77 -18.41
C LEU A 367 -10.39 -1.88 -17.76
N ALA A 368 -10.72 -2.20 -16.50
CA ALA A 368 -10.18 -3.36 -15.82
C ALA A 368 -10.70 -4.66 -16.40
N ASP A 369 -12.00 -4.70 -16.59
CA ASP A 369 -12.75 -5.88 -17.03
C ASP A 369 -13.85 -5.44 -17.98
N PHE A 370 -13.53 -5.51 -19.28
CA PHE A 370 -14.48 -5.14 -20.33
C PHE A 370 -15.66 -6.12 -20.39
N TRP A 371 -15.38 -7.41 -20.19
CA TRP A 371 -16.41 -8.44 -20.26
C TRP A 371 -17.50 -8.21 -19.20
N ASN A 372 -17.09 -7.96 -17.96
CA ASN A 372 -18.05 -7.71 -16.88
C ASN A 372 -18.89 -6.45 -17.12
N VAL A 373 -18.28 -5.37 -17.64
CA VAL A 373 -19.01 -4.14 -17.96
C VAL A 373 -20.10 -4.39 -19.00
N VAL A 374 -19.84 -5.21 -20.02
CA VAL A 374 -20.78 -5.47 -21.12
C VAL A 374 -21.84 -6.50 -20.73
N ASN A 375 -21.48 -7.50 -19.93
CA ASN A 375 -22.35 -8.66 -19.67
C ASN A 375 -23.08 -8.61 -18.32
N SER A 376 -22.65 -7.80 -17.36
CA SER A 376 -23.31 -7.71 -16.05
C SER A 376 -24.78 -7.24 -16.11
N TRP A 377 -25.24 -6.78 -17.25
CA TRP A 377 -26.60 -6.26 -17.50
C TRP A 377 -27.49 -7.20 -18.31
N THR A 378 -26.92 -8.31 -18.82
CA THR A 378 -27.67 -9.29 -19.63
C THR A 378 -28.20 -10.46 -18.82
N ASP A 379 -27.78 -10.61 -17.55
CA ASP A 379 -28.12 -11.72 -16.67
C ASP A 379 -29.34 -11.43 -15.77
N ASN A 380 -30.11 -10.38 -16.05
CA ASN A 380 -31.37 -10.04 -15.33
C ASN A 380 -32.61 -10.21 -16.18
#